data_a4b44567e36b9533a00a924676d5b952
#
_entry.id   a4b44567e36b9533a00a924676d5b952
#
_cell.length_a   1.000
_cell.length_b   1.000
_cell.length_c   1.000
_cell.angle_alpha   90.00
_cell.angle_beta   90.00
_cell.angle_gamma   90.00
#
_symmetry.space_group_name_H-M   'P 1'
#
loop_
_entity.id
_entity.type
_entity.pdbx_description
1 polymer ?
#
loop_
_entity_poly.entity_id
_entity_poly.type
_entity_poly.pdbx_seq_one_letter_code
_entity_poly.pdbx_strand_id
1 'polypeptide(L)'
;MQTGMTRACLSAAFAGVLAAVLAGGVLAQAADPQVGTWKLNLAKSTYSPGPAPESATTKIEIAGAGTKIIVDQPQADGSTRHWEVTANYDGKDYPVTGNNPDADMVARTRINATTIQSVYKKGGKVTTTQTSVVSADGKTRTVTTTGVNGAGQTVNNVAVYDKQ
;
A
#
# COMPACT_ATOMS: atom_id res chain seq x y z
N MET A 1 21.70 87.51 -30.79
CA MET A 1 21.75 87.93 -29.37
C MET A 1 20.81 87.05 -28.59
N GLN A 2 21.32 86.51 -27.49
CA GLN A 2 20.66 85.77 -26.43
C GLN A 2 20.25 84.32 -26.72
N THR A 3 21.03 83.54 -26.30
CA THR A 3 21.15 82.24 -25.68
C THR A 3 20.03 81.92 -24.69
N GLY A 4 19.32 80.82 -24.94
CA GLY A 4 18.37 80.19 -24.01
C GLY A 4 18.74 78.71 -23.74
N MET A 5 19.32 78.44 -22.58
CA MET A 5 19.65 77.12 -22.09
C MET A 5 18.44 76.46 -21.59
N THR A 6 18.04 75.39 -22.25
CA THR A 6 17.03 74.46 -21.75
C THR A 6 17.69 73.31 -21.01
N ARG A 7 17.35 73.18 -19.73
CA ARG A 7 17.79 72.10 -18.84
C ARG A 7 16.94 70.87 -19.11
N ALA A 8 17.56 69.76 -19.47
CA ALA A 8 16.94 68.47 -19.56
C ALA A 8 16.80 67.84 -18.17
N CYS A 9 15.59 67.57 -17.74
CA CYS A 9 15.30 66.77 -16.54
C CYS A 9 15.39 65.29 -16.91
N LEU A 10 16.36 64.58 -16.33
CA LEU A 10 16.42 63.12 -16.38
C LEU A 10 15.44 62.55 -15.35
N SER A 11 14.38 61.93 -15.84
CA SER A 11 13.47 61.12 -15.03
C SER A 11 14.01 59.68 -14.97
N ALA A 12 14.54 59.28 -13.82
CA ALA A 12 14.91 57.89 -13.57
C ALA A 12 13.66 57.06 -13.25
N ALA A 13 13.28 56.14 -14.15
CA ALA A 13 12.24 55.18 -13.90
C ALA A 13 12.81 53.99 -13.10
N PHE A 14 12.42 53.87 -11.85
CA PHE A 14 12.67 52.71 -11.03
C PHE A 14 11.72 51.56 -11.46
N ALA A 15 12.23 50.57 -12.18
CA ALA A 15 11.51 49.34 -12.46
C ALA A 15 11.61 48.43 -11.22
N GLY A 16 10.56 48.38 -10.42
CA GLY A 16 10.43 47.44 -9.31
C GLY A 16 10.21 46.02 -9.84
N VAL A 17 11.19 45.15 -9.69
CA VAL A 17 11.01 43.69 -9.95
C VAL A 17 10.30 43.10 -8.75
N LEU A 18 9.01 42.81 -8.93
CA LEU A 18 8.20 42.05 -7.97
C LEU A 18 8.56 40.55 -8.10
N ALA A 19 9.47 40.07 -7.24
CA ALA A 19 9.76 38.64 -7.15
C ALA A 19 8.60 37.94 -6.47
N ALA A 20 7.72 37.28 -7.26
CA ALA A 20 6.72 36.38 -6.76
C ALA A 20 7.40 35.10 -6.26
N VAL A 21 7.56 34.98 -4.95
CA VAL A 21 7.97 33.73 -4.30
C VAL A 21 6.79 32.76 -4.40
N LEU A 22 6.81 31.86 -5.37
CA LEU A 22 5.93 30.71 -5.42
C LEU A 22 6.33 29.77 -4.26
N ALA A 23 5.69 29.93 -3.11
CA ALA A 23 5.74 28.93 -2.05
C ALA A 23 5.05 27.66 -2.60
N GLY A 24 5.82 26.78 -3.23
CA GLY A 24 5.39 25.43 -3.59
C GLY A 24 5.09 24.69 -2.32
N GLY A 25 3.83 24.68 -1.90
CA GLY A 25 3.36 23.82 -0.82
C GLY A 25 3.66 22.37 -1.21
N VAL A 26 4.61 21.75 -0.53
CA VAL A 26 4.77 20.29 -0.57
C VAL A 26 3.49 19.71 0.02
N LEU A 27 2.55 19.30 -0.82
CA LEU A 27 1.40 18.51 -0.37
C LEU A 27 1.97 17.24 0.24
N ALA A 28 2.00 17.16 1.55
CA ALA A 28 2.33 15.94 2.25
C ALA A 28 1.37 14.85 1.76
N GLN A 29 1.88 13.91 0.97
CA GLN A 29 1.10 12.78 0.50
C GLN A 29 0.64 12.01 1.75
N ALA A 30 -0.66 11.87 1.93
CA ALA A 30 -1.21 11.13 3.06
C ALA A 30 -0.55 9.75 3.11
N ALA A 31 -0.06 9.36 4.28
CA ALA A 31 0.59 8.06 4.45
C ALA A 31 -0.39 6.95 4.06
N ASP A 32 0.11 5.96 3.31
CA ASP A 32 -0.71 4.80 2.91
C ASP A 32 -1.19 4.08 4.19
N PRO A 33 -2.50 4.01 4.45
CA PRO A 33 -3.03 3.41 5.68
C PRO A 33 -2.71 1.92 5.80
N GLN A 34 -2.38 1.24 4.69
CA GLN A 34 -1.96 -0.16 4.70
C GLN A 34 -0.59 -0.35 5.37
N VAL A 35 0.24 0.69 5.41
CA VAL A 35 1.61 0.62 5.95
C VAL A 35 1.60 0.44 7.46
N GLY A 36 2.45 -0.45 7.95
CA GLY A 36 2.62 -0.76 9.36
C GLY A 36 2.82 -2.25 9.61
N THR A 37 2.93 -2.59 10.88
CA THR A 37 2.96 -3.99 11.35
C THR A 37 1.58 -4.37 11.86
N TRP A 38 1.08 -5.51 11.38
CA TRP A 38 -0.26 -5.99 11.61
C TRP A 38 -0.20 -7.40 12.23
N LYS A 39 -0.81 -7.59 13.39
CA LYS A 39 -0.88 -8.88 14.08
C LYS A 39 -2.27 -9.46 13.99
N LEU A 40 -2.38 -10.73 13.61
CA LEU A 40 -3.65 -11.45 13.49
C LEU A 40 -4.37 -11.48 14.84
N ASN A 41 -5.65 -11.10 14.81
CA ASN A 41 -6.58 -11.23 15.92
C ASN A 41 -7.53 -12.41 15.64
N LEU A 42 -7.20 -13.56 16.21
CA LEU A 42 -7.97 -14.79 15.98
C LEU A 42 -9.41 -14.70 16.50
N ALA A 43 -9.63 -14.00 17.61
CA ALA A 43 -10.96 -13.87 18.21
C ALA A 43 -11.94 -13.09 17.31
N LYS A 44 -11.41 -12.26 16.40
CA LYS A 44 -12.21 -11.49 15.43
C LYS A 44 -12.20 -12.09 14.02
N SER A 45 -11.51 -13.22 13.82
CA SER A 45 -11.29 -13.83 12.51
C SER A 45 -12.13 -15.09 12.31
N THR A 46 -12.46 -15.37 11.05
CA THR A 46 -13.18 -16.59 10.65
C THR A 46 -12.49 -17.25 9.48
N TYR A 47 -12.31 -18.56 9.53
CA TYR A 47 -11.66 -19.34 8.48
C TYR A 47 -12.56 -20.49 8.01
N SER A 48 -12.72 -20.60 6.70
CA SER A 48 -13.49 -21.67 6.08
C SER A 48 -12.80 -22.11 4.77
N PRO A 49 -12.43 -23.41 4.64
CA PRO A 49 -12.39 -24.39 5.73
C PRO A 49 -11.26 -24.08 6.72
N GLY A 50 -11.43 -24.50 7.95
CA GLY A 50 -10.36 -24.41 8.95
C GLY A 50 -9.20 -25.41 8.68
N PRO A 51 -8.21 -25.46 9.55
CA PRO A 51 -8.07 -24.64 10.76
C PRO A 51 -7.54 -23.23 10.46
N ALA A 52 -7.78 -22.28 11.37
CA ALA A 52 -7.10 -21.00 11.39
C ALA A 52 -5.61 -21.20 11.70
N PRO A 53 -4.71 -20.30 11.25
CA PRO A 53 -3.33 -20.30 11.72
C PRO A 53 -3.26 -19.95 13.21
N GLU A 54 -2.24 -20.41 13.91
CA GLU A 54 -2.05 -20.08 15.33
C GLU A 54 -1.78 -18.59 15.55
N SER A 55 -1.03 -17.99 14.64
CA SER A 55 -0.77 -16.56 14.60
C SER A 55 -0.32 -16.15 13.19
N ALA A 56 -0.34 -14.85 12.91
CA ALA A 56 0.31 -14.29 11.73
C ALA A 56 0.71 -12.85 12.00
N THR A 57 1.86 -12.45 11.47
CA THR A 57 2.33 -11.08 11.43
C THR A 57 2.51 -10.67 9.98
N THR A 58 1.97 -9.51 9.62
CA THR A 58 2.17 -8.91 8.31
C THR A 58 2.84 -7.55 8.49
N LYS A 59 4.03 -7.36 7.94
CA LYS A 59 4.71 -6.08 7.86
C LYS A 59 4.54 -5.50 6.47
N ILE A 60 4.09 -4.25 6.38
CA ILE A 60 3.88 -3.53 5.12
C ILE A 60 4.68 -2.24 5.17
N GLU A 61 5.57 -2.05 4.19
CA GLU A 61 6.47 -0.91 4.07
C GLU A 61 6.29 -0.25 2.71
N ILE A 62 6.57 1.06 2.63
CA ILE A 62 6.59 1.77 1.34
C ILE A 62 7.74 1.21 0.49
N ALA A 63 7.44 0.94 -0.77
CA ALA A 63 8.43 0.51 -1.78
C ALA A 63 8.10 1.15 -3.13
N GLY A 64 8.77 2.25 -3.44
CA GLY A 64 8.49 3.04 -4.65
C GLY A 64 7.05 3.54 -4.69
N ALA A 65 6.34 3.25 -5.78
CA ALA A 65 4.92 3.60 -5.97
C ALA A 65 3.95 2.59 -5.33
N GLY A 66 4.47 1.56 -4.68
CA GLY A 66 3.68 0.49 -4.05
C GLY A 66 4.18 0.17 -2.65
N THR A 67 4.11 -1.11 -2.29
CA THR A 67 4.53 -1.58 -0.97
C THR A 67 5.29 -2.89 -1.05
N LYS A 68 6.21 -3.09 -0.10
CA LYS A 68 6.75 -4.40 0.26
C LYS A 68 5.90 -4.97 1.38
N ILE A 69 5.45 -6.21 1.22
CA ILE A 69 4.71 -6.99 2.21
C ILE A 69 5.58 -8.16 2.62
N ILE A 70 5.70 -8.38 3.91
CA ILE A 70 6.38 -9.51 4.53
C ILE A 70 5.35 -10.20 5.43
N VAL A 71 5.16 -11.49 5.26
CA VAL A 71 4.25 -12.29 6.08
C VAL A 71 5.00 -13.40 6.76
N ASP A 72 4.87 -13.46 8.08
CA ASP A 72 5.36 -14.51 8.95
C ASP A 72 4.19 -15.20 9.63
N GLN A 73 4.10 -16.52 9.44
CA GLN A 73 3.03 -17.35 9.96
C GLN A 73 3.61 -18.61 10.60
N PRO A 74 3.82 -18.63 11.92
CA PRO A 74 4.19 -19.82 12.64
C PRO A 74 3.19 -20.96 12.42
N GLN A 75 3.70 -22.18 12.29
CA GLN A 75 2.94 -23.40 12.07
C GLN A 75 3.03 -24.29 13.32
N ALA A 76 2.04 -25.16 13.51
CA ALA A 76 1.99 -26.10 14.63
C ALA A 76 3.15 -27.09 14.69
N ASP A 77 3.84 -27.32 13.57
CA ASP A 77 5.03 -28.19 13.50
C ASP A 77 6.34 -27.47 13.91
N GLY A 78 6.25 -26.22 14.36
CA GLY A 78 7.40 -25.37 14.72
C GLY A 78 8.08 -24.67 13.56
N SER A 79 7.68 -24.93 12.30
CA SER A 79 8.15 -24.19 11.13
C SER A 79 7.50 -22.82 11.06
N THR A 80 8.06 -21.92 10.24
CA THR A 80 7.42 -20.64 9.91
C THR A 80 7.20 -20.56 8.41
N ARG A 81 5.96 -20.33 8.01
CA ARG A 81 5.66 -19.95 6.64
C ARG A 81 6.01 -18.49 6.48
N HIS A 82 7.01 -18.23 5.65
CA HIS A 82 7.52 -16.90 5.37
C HIS A 82 7.43 -16.62 3.88
N TRP A 83 6.84 -15.47 3.51
CA TRP A 83 6.81 -15.02 2.13
C TRP A 83 6.77 -13.50 2.02
N GLU A 84 7.25 -13.01 0.89
CA GLU A 84 7.33 -11.59 0.60
C GLU A 84 6.79 -11.26 -0.79
N VAL A 85 6.35 -10.03 -0.95
CA VAL A 85 6.04 -9.44 -2.25
C VAL A 85 6.34 -7.95 -2.24
N THR A 86 6.97 -7.46 -3.32
CA THR A 86 7.07 -6.03 -3.61
C THR A 86 6.26 -5.75 -4.85
N ALA A 87 5.20 -4.96 -4.74
CA ALA A 87 4.26 -4.71 -5.81
C ALA A 87 3.70 -3.30 -5.78
N ASN A 88 3.49 -2.71 -6.96
CA ASN A 88 2.71 -1.51 -7.13
C ASN A 88 1.20 -1.81 -7.08
N TYR A 89 0.38 -0.77 -7.07
CA TYR A 89 -1.09 -0.88 -7.10
C TYR A 89 -1.65 -0.67 -8.52
N ASP A 90 -0.93 -1.19 -9.54
CA ASP A 90 -1.19 -0.97 -10.97
C ASP A 90 -1.89 -2.15 -11.69
N GLY A 91 -2.25 -3.18 -10.93
CA GLY A 91 -2.93 -4.38 -11.44
C GLY A 91 -2.04 -5.33 -12.25
N LYS A 92 -0.73 -5.09 -12.32
CA LYS A 92 0.21 -6.01 -12.96
C LYS A 92 0.61 -7.15 -12.04
N ASP A 93 1.08 -8.23 -12.62
CA ASP A 93 1.57 -9.38 -11.87
C ASP A 93 2.99 -9.13 -11.33
N TYR A 94 3.17 -9.38 -10.03
CA TYR A 94 4.44 -9.29 -9.32
C TYR A 94 4.77 -10.64 -8.66
N PRO A 95 6.03 -11.03 -8.61
CA PRO A 95 6.41 -12.31 -8.02
C PRO A 95 6.18 -12.32 -6.50
N VAL A 96 5.68 -13.44 -6.01
CA VAL A 96 5.63 -13.78 -4.59
C VAL A 96 6.82 -14.70 -4.32
N THR A 97 7.68 -14.33 -3.38
CA THR A 97 8.88 -15.10 -3.02
C THR A 97 8.73 -15.72 -1.63
N GLY A 98 9.46 -16.80 -1.37
CA GLY A 98 9.36 -17.57 -0.13
C GLY A 98 8.43 -18.77 -0.24
N ASN A 99 7.89 -19.25 0.88
CA ASN A 99 7.10 -20.48 0.92
C ASN A 99 5.59 -20.27 0.97
N ASN A 100 5.04 -19.49 0.03
CA ASN A 100 3.60 -19.36 -0.13
C ASN A 100 3.05 -20.57 -0.95
N PRO A 101 2.22 -21.45 -0.38
CA PRO A 101 1.70 -22.61 -1.10
C PRO A 101 0.63 -22.24 -2.14
N ASP A 102 0.00 -21.08 -1.96
CA ASP A 102 -1.19 -20.69 -2.72
C ASP A 102 -0.87 -19.75 -3.88
N ALA A 103 0.34 -19.18 -3.94
CA ALA A 103 0.69 -18.22 -4.97
C ALA A 103 2.18 -18.15 -5.31
N ASP A 104 2.48 -17.87 -6.58
CA ASP A 104 3.78 -17.48 -7.11
C ASP A 104 3.75 -16.06 -7.71
N MET A 105 2.55 -15.53 -7.99
CA MET A 105 2.34 -14.18 -8.50
C MET A 105 1.15 -13.51 -7.78
N VAL A 106 1.17 -12.18 -7.73
CA VAL A 106 0.06 -11.36 -7.26
C VAL A 106 -0.08 -10.09 -8.08
N ALA A 107 -1.31 -9.74 -8.44
CA ALA A 107 -1.68 -8.45 -8.99
C ALA A 107 -2.42 -7.65 -7.91
N ARG A 108 -2.03 -6.38 -7.71
CA ARG A 108 -2.62 -5.53 -6.68
C ARG A 108 -3.21 -4.27 -7.28
N THR A 109 -4.41 -3.90 -6.82
CA THR A 109 -5.12 -2.69 -7.30
C THR A 109 -5.64 -1.91 -6.10
N ARG A 110 -5.42 -0.61 -6.08
CA ARG A 110 -6.02 0.29 -5.11
C ARG A 110 -7.44 0.63 -5.54
N ILE A 111 -8.42 0.20 -4.74
CA ILE A 111 -9.84 0.48 -4.99
C ILE A 111 -10.21 1.87 -4.47
N ASN A 112 -9.71 2.23 -3.29
CA ASN A 112 -9.86 3.56 -2.69
C ASN A 112 -8.74 3.80 -1.65
N ALA A 113 -8.81 4.88 -0.89
CA ALA A 113 -7.77 5.27 0.06
C ALA A 113 -7.45 4.17 1.10
N THR A 114 -8.44 3.39 1.54
CA THR A 114 -8.28 2.37 2.59
C THR A 114 -8.37 0.94 2.08
N THR A 115 -8.76 0.72 0.82
CA THR A 115 -9.09 -0.60 0.27
C THR A 115 -8.16 -0.99 -0.86
N ILE A 116 -7.54 -2.16 -0.73
CA ILE A 116 -6.70 -2.80 -1.75
C ILE A 116 -7.31 -4.16 -2.12
N GLN A 117 -7.39 -4.44 -3.40
CA GLN A 117 -7.67 -5.78 -3.91
C GLN A 117 -6.35 -6.43 -4.37
N SER A 118 -6.17 -7.70 -4.07
CA SER A 118 -5.04 -8.52 -4.48
C SER A 118 -5.53 -9.82 -5.09
N VAL A 119 -5.12 -10.11 -6.33
CA VAL A 119 -5.46 -11.34 -7.06
C VAL A 119 -4.21 -12.20 -7.08
N TYR A 120 -4.25 -13.32 -6.37
CA TYR A 120 -3.16 -14.29 -6.28
C TYR A 120 -3.27 -15.34 -7.38
N LYS A 121 -2.13 -15.74 -7.92
CA LYS A 121 -2.04 -16.73 -8.99
C LYS A 121 -0.98 -17.78 -8.67
N LYS A 122 -1.20 -19.00 -9.11
CA LYS A 122 -0.26 -20.12 -9.06
C LYS A 122 -0.18 -20.78 -10.42
N GLY A 123 1.02 -20.86 -11.01
CA GLY A 123 1.21 -21.41 -12.36
C GLY A 123 0.32 -20.72 -13.41
N GLY A 124 0.16 -19.40 -13.33
CA GLY A 124 -0.65 -18.57 -14.22
C GLY A 124 -2.18 -18.64 -14.01
N LYS A 125 -2.67 -19.47 -13.06
CA LYS A 125 -4.10 -19.57 -12.74
C LYS A 125 -4.42 -18.78 -11.48
N VAL A 126 -5.54 -18.07 -11.48
CA VAL A 126 -6.06 -17.40 -10.27
C VAL A 126 -6.39 -18.46 -9.23
N THR A 127 -5.88 -18.30 -8.03
CA THR A 127 -6.17 -19.10 -6.85
C THR A 127 -7.13 -18.36 -5.94
N THR A 128 -6.69 -17.24 -5.36
CA THR A 128 -7.51 -16.48 -4.41
C THR A 128 -7.54 -15.01 -4.75
N THR A 129 -8.62 -14.36 -4.35
CA THR A 129 -8.75 -12.90 -4.34
C THR A 129 -8.86 -12.44 -2.90
N GLN A 130 -8.08 -11.44 -2.54
CA GLN A 130 -8.12 -10.80 -1.23
C GLN A 130 -8.57 -9.35 -1.36
N THR A 131 -9.47 -8.92 -0.48
CA THR A 131 -9.81 -7.52 -0.28
C THR A 131 -9.35 -7.12 1.11
N SER A 132 -8.43 -6.17 1.18
CA SER A 132 -7.87 -5.62 2.42
C SER A 132 -8.45 -4.23 2.67
N VAL A 133 -9.10 -4.05 3.81
CA VAL A 133 -9.71 -2.78 4.23
C VAL A 133 -9.11 -2.35 5.56
N VAL A 134 -8.60 -1.13 5.62
CA VAL A 134 -8.15 -0.51 6.88
C VAL A 134 -9.28 0.37 7.42
N SER A 135 -9.55 0.25 8.74
CA SER A 135 -10.55 1.06 9.43
C SER A 135 -10.22 2.55 9.39
N ALA A 136 -11.22 3.40 9.56
CA ALA A 136 -11.05 4.85 9.51
C ALA A 136 -10.08 5.40 10.56
N ASP A 137 -9.98 4.75 11.72
CA ASP A 137 -9.02 5.08 12.78
C ASP A 137 -7.60 4.52 12.54
N GLY A 138 -7.41 3.75 11.45
CA GLY A 138 -6.14 3.17 11.06
C GLY A 138 -5.65 2.01 11.96
N LYS A 139 -6.46 1.52 12.90
CA LYS A 139 -6.03 0.54 13.92
C LYS A 139 -6.33 -0.90 13.57
N THR A 140 -7.30 -1.14 12.69
CA THR A 140 -7.73 -2.49 12.30
C THR A 140 -7.63 -2.65 10.79
N ARG A 141 -7.14 -3.81 10.36
CA ARG A 141 -7.10 -4.22 8.95
C ARG A 141 -7.87 -5.52 8.80
N THR A 142 -8.92 -5.52 7.99
CA THR A 142 -9.72 -6.70 7.65
C THR A 142 -9.33 -7.21 6.27
N VAL A 143 -8.98 -8.49 6.16
CA VAL A 143 -8.63 -9.15 4.90
C VAL A 143 -9.65 -10.25 4.64
N THR A 144 -10.50 -10.05 3.65
CA THR A 144 -11.41 -11.08 3.15
C THR A 144 -10.73 -11.83 2.00
N THR A 145 -10.65 -13.15 2.09
CA THR A 145 -10.04 -14.02 1.08
C THR A 145 -11.06 -15.00 0.56
N THR A 146 -11.25 -15.04 -0.76
CA THR A 146 -12.14 -15.98 -1.45
C THR A 146 -11.42 -16.66 -2.61
N GLY A 147 -11.85 -17.84 -3.00
CA GLY A 147 -11.31 -18.57 -4.15
C GLY A 147 -11.01 -20.04 -3.84
N VAL A 148 -9.99 -20.58 -4.53
CA VAL A 148 -9.54 -21.97 -4.35
C VAL A 148 -8.05 -21.90 -4.00
N ASN A 149 -7.67 -22.44 -2.84
CA ASN A 149 -6.27 -22.46 -2.39
C ASN A 149 -5.42 -23.46 -3.21
N GLY A 150 -4.10 -23.46 -2.96
CA GLY A 150 -3.17 -24.35 -3.66
C GLY A 150 -3.43 -25.85 -3.43
N ALA A 151 -4.19 -26.22 -2.40
CA ALA A 151 -4.63 -27.59 -2.12
C ALA A 151 -5.98 -27.96 -2.82
N GLY A 152 -6.54 -27.05 -3.62
CA GLY A 152 -7.82 -27.27 -4.33
C GLY A 152 -9.06 -27.07 -3.47
N GLN A 153 -8.96 -26.50 -2.28
CA GLN A 153 -10.08 -26.26 -1.38
C GLN A 153 -10.68 -24.88 -1.62
N THR A 154 -12.00 -24.77 -1.69
CA THR A 154 -12.69 -23.48 -1.69
C THR A 154 -12.51 -22.80 -0.34
N VAL A 155 -12.00 -21.56 -0.34
CA VAL A 155 -11.76 -20.78 0.88
C VAL A 155 -12.64 -19.54 0.91
N ASN A 156 -13.12 -19.23 2.12
CA ASN A 156 -13.83 -17.99 2.44
C ASN A 156 -13.42 -17.55 3.84
N ASN A 157 -12.35 -16.77 3.91
CA ASN A 157 -11.75 -16.35 5.17
C ASN A 157 -11.95 -14.86 5.40
N VAL A 158 -12.20 -14.49 6.63
CA VAL A 158 -12.16 -13.10 7.12
C VAL A 158 -11.11 -13.04 8.22
N ALA A 159 -9.95 -12.48 7.91
CA ALA A 159 -8.86 -12.31 8.85
C ALA A 159 -8.80 -10.85 9.31
N VAL A 160 -8.88 -10.65 10.62
CA VAL A 160 -8.80 -9.33 11.24
C VAL A 160 -7.44 -9.17 11.90
N TYR A 161 -6.78 -8.07 11.63
CA TYR A 161 -5.48 -7.73 12.18
C TYR A 161 -5.58 -6.44 12.97
N ASP A 162 -4.91 -6.39 14.11
CA ASP A 162 -4.74 -5.17 14.90
C ASP A 162 -3.34 -4.58 14.60
N LYS A 163 -3.26 -3.25 14.47
CA LYS A 163 -2.01 -2.52 14.24
C LYS A 163 -1.15 -2.54 15.50
N GLN A 164 0.17 -2.73 15.31
CA GLN A 164 1.16 -2.73 16.39
C GLN A 164 1.83 -1.36 16.52
#